data_01f96412eabb3908e88c42042a62faf0
#
_entry.id   01f96412eabb3908e88c42042a62faf0
#
_cell.length_a   1.000
_cell.length_b   1.000
_cell.length_c   1.000
_cell.angle_alpha   90.00
_cell.angle_beta   90.00
_cell.angle_gamma   90.00
#
_symmetry.space_group_name_H-M   'P 1'
#
loop_
_entity.id
_entity.type
_entity.pdbx_description
1 polymer ?
#
loop_
_entity_poly.entity_id
_entity_poly.type
_entity_poly.pdbx_seq_one_letter_code
_entity_poly.pdbx_strand_id
1 'polypeptide(L)'
;IIPKSQMNVRKSILEKESKHKEMMHKMSLSSAENNIFKKVVNPHEDVKTKDYWLMNGDCVERSKEIPDNHLDLVVFSPPFAELYVYSDKEADMGNVSNYEQFREHFSYLIPQIKRTLKHGRICAVHCMDLPIQKGKEGYIGLRDFSGMIKDMFLEENFIYHARTTLWKNPVTEMQRTKALGLLHKTIKKDSVMSRVGIPDYVLFFRNEGDNLTPIQHQDTNEREPNYLPVDLWQKYASPVWYDINYSRTLQYRSGRDGNDEKHICPLQLDTIERVIHLYSNEGETVGSFFGGIGSEGYQSVKMKRKSVSIELKESYFNLNKKNHKDASVENSVLSLF
;
A
#
# COMPACT_ATOMS: atom_id res chain seq x y z
N ILE A 1 -9.37 -47.93 0.64
CA ILE A 1 -10.64 -47.37 0.07
C ILE A 1 -10.65 -45.90 0.43
N ILE A 2 -10.44 -45.00 -0.57
CA ILE A 2 -10.44 -43.57 -0.35
C ILE A 2 -11.88 -43.08 -0.17
N PRO A 3 -12.20 -42.29 0.86
CA PRO A 3 -13.56 -41.78 1.09
C PRO A 3 -14.07 -40.96 -0.09
N LYS A 4 -15.35 -41.10 -0.47
CA LYS A 4 -15.97 -40.32 -1.58
C LYS A 4 -15.77 -38.81 -1.48
N SER A 5 -15.70 -38.24 -0.27
CA SER A 5 -15.44 -36.85 -0.04
C SER A 5 -14.04 -36.39 -0.51
N GLN A 6 -13.00 -37.22 -0.30
CA GLN A 6 -11.65 -36.94 -0.78
C GLN A 6 -11.51 -37.08 -2.30
N MET A 7 -12.28 -37.98 -2.93
CA MET A 7 -12.34 -38.09 -4.39
C MET A 7 -12.96 -36.84 -5.04
N ASN A 8 -13.99 -36.25 -4.44
CA ASN A 8 -14.63 -35.05 -4.96
C ASN A 8 -13.70 -33.82 -4.83
N VAL A 9 -12.94 -33.69 -3.73
CA VAL A 9 -11.95 -32.62 -3.55
C VAL A 9 -10.82 -32.77 -4.58
N ARG A 10 -10.31 -34.00 -4.79
CA ARG A 10 -9.26 -34.28 -5.77
C ARG A 10 -9.70 -33.99 -7.21
N LYS A 11 -10.94 -34.30 -7.56
CA LYS A 11 -11.54 -33.99 -8.87
C LYS A 11 -11.67 -32.46 -9.06
N SER A 12 -12.12 -31.75 -8.04
CA SER A 12 -12.22 -30.28 -8.06
C SER A 12 -10.87 -29.59 -8.22
N ILE A 13 -9.81 -30.11 -7.59
CA ILE A 13 -8.44 -29.59 -7.72
C ILE A 13 -7.92 -29.81 -9.15
N LEU A 14 -8.10 -31.03 -9.71
CA LEU A 14 -7.66 -31.33 -11.07
C LEU A 14 -8.42 -30.51 -12.13
N GLU A 15 -9.70 -30.24 -11.92
CA GLU A 15 -10.49 -29.35 -12.80
C GLU A 15 -10.01 -27.89 -12.73
N LYS A 16 -9.62 -27.41 -11.55
CA LYS A 16 -9.03 -26.07 -11.37
C LYS A 16 -7.64 -25.98 -12.02
N GLU A 17 -6.79 -26.99 -11.84
CA GLU A 17 -5.48 -27.04 -12.50
C GLU A 17 -5.59 -27.11 -14.03
N SER A 18 -6.55 -27.84 -14.57
CA SER A 18 -6.81 -27.91 -16.00
C SER A 18 -7.28 -26.55 -16.55
N LYS A 19 -8.22 -25.89 -15.87
CA LYS A 19 -8.68 -24.54 -16.25
C LYS A 19 -7.55 -23.51 -16.16
N HIS A 20 -6.71 -23.62 -15.13
CA HIS A 20 -5.54 -22.74 -14.99
C HIS A 20 -4.53 -22.92 -16.15
N LYS A 21 -4.23 -24.17 -16.51
CA LYS A 21 -3.36 -24.47 -17.66
C LYS A 21 -3.95 -23.96 -18.99
N GLU A 22 -5.26 -24.10 -19.18
CA GLU A 22 -5.95 -23.60 -20.37
C GLU A 22 -5.95 -22.08 -20.45
N MET A 23 -6.13 -21.41 -19.31
CA MET A 23 -6.04 -19.95 -19.19
C MET A 23 -4.61 -19.45 -19.45
N MET A 24 -3.60 -20.11 -18.88
CA MET A 24 -2.19 -19.79 -19.14
C MET A 24 -1.81 -20.01 -20.60
N HIS A 25 -2.36 -21.04 -21.26
CA HIS A 25 -2.16 -21.26 -22.69
C HIS A 25 -2.84 -20.18 -23.54
N LYS A 26 -4.06 -19.76 -23.20
CA LYS A 26 -4.74 -18.61 -23.85
C LYS A 26 -3.98 -17.30 -23.64
N MET A 27 -3.44 -17.06 -22.44
CA MET A 27 -2.60 -15.88 -22.16
C MET A 27 -1.27 -15.92 -22.95
N SER A 28 -0.65 -17.09 -23.12
CA SER A 28 0.57 -17.24 -23.94
C SER A 28 0.30 -17.02 -25.43
N LEU A 29 -0.87 -17.42 -25.94
CA LEU A 29 -1.30 -17.15 -27.32
C LEU A 29 -1.63 -15.65 -27.50
N SER A 30 -2.33 -15.03 -26.56
CA SER A 30 -2.58 -13.60 -26.53
C SER A 30 -1.28 -12.78 -26.43
N SER A 31 -0.28 -13.25 -25.68
CA SER A 31 1.03 -12.58 -25.62
C SER A 31 1.83 -12.70 -26.92
N ALA A 32 1.63 -13.77 -27.70
CA ALA A 32 2.23 -13.90 -29.03
C ALA A 32 1.57 -12.99 -30.07
N GLU A 33 0.24 -12.82 -30.01
CA GLU A 33 -0.50 -11.86 -30.85
C GLU A 33 -0.21 -10.41 -30.44
N ASN A 34 -0.09 -10.12 -29.14
CA ASN A 34 0.29 -8.80 -28.61
C ASN A 34 1.72 -8.38 -28.97
N ASN A 35 2.62 -9.30 -29.32
CA ASN A 35 3.94 -8.93 -29.85
C ASN A 35 3.90 -8.23 -31.21
N ILE A 36 2.81 -8.37 -31.97
CA ILE A 36 2.59 -7.63 -33.21
C ILE A 36 2.09 -6.21 -32.92
N PHE A 37 1.37 -5.98 -31.82
CA PHE A 37 0.90 -4.68 -31.35
C PHE A 37 1.88 -3.92 -30.45
N LYS A 38 3.00 -4.54 -30.01
CA LYS A 38 4.03 -3.93 -29.14
C LYS A 38 4.85 -2.80 -29.78
N LYS A 39 4.47 -2.28 -30.95
CA LYS A 39 5.19 -1.19 -31.62
C LYS A 39 4.63 0.21 -31.36
N VAL A 40 3.64 0.36 -30.46
CA VAL A 40 3.11 1.68 -30.03
C VAL A 40 2.79 1.64 -28.54
N VAL A 41 3.75 1.29 -27.70
CA VAL A 41 3.70 1.66 -26.28
C VAL A 41 4.79 2.70 -26.12
N ASN A 42 4.39 3.92 -25.73
CA ASN A 42 5.35 4.95 -25.31
C ASN A 42 6.32 4.30 -24.32
N PRO A 43 7.65 4.49 -24.50
CA PRO A 43 8.60 3.99 -23.52
C PRO A 43 8.19 4.58 -22.16
N HIS A 44 8.04 3.71 -21.16
CA HIS A 44 7.70 4.16 -19.82
C HIS A 44 8.69 5.26 -19.40
N GLU A 45 8.19 6.39 -18.97
CA GLU A 45 9.03 7.49 -18.54
C GLU A 45 9.55 7.20 -17.14
N ASP A 46 10.81 6.76 -17.04
CA ASP A 46 11.48 6.57 -15.77
C ASP A 46 12.27 7.82 -15.39
N VAL A 47 12.29 8.13 -14.10
CA VAL A 47 13.17 9.16 -13.55
C VAL A 47 14.07 8.53 -12.51
N LYS A 48 15.37 8.46 -12.79
CA LYS A 48 16.35 7.91 -11.87
C LYS A 48 17.40 8.95 -11.51
N THR A 49 17.57 9.18 -10.22
CA THR A 49 18.56 10.10 -9.64
C THR A 49 19.38 9.35 -8.58
N LYS A 50 20.24 10.06 -7.85
CA LYS A 50 20.94 9.49 -6.68
C LYS A 50 20.00 9.21 -5.50
N ASP A 51 18.88 9.96 -5.39
CA ASP A 51 17.98 9.95 -4.24
C ASP A 51 16.70 9.13 -4.50
N TYR A 52 16.31 8.95 -5.78
CA TYR A 52 15.08 8.24 -6.09
C TYR A 52 15.07 7.60 -7.48
N TRP A 53 14.27 6.55 -7.62
CA TRP A 53 13.94 5.89 -8.87
C TRP A 53 12.41 5.79 -8.99
N LEU A 54 11.83 6.52 -9.93
CA LEU A 54 10.41 6.58 -10.20
C LEU A 54 10.10 5.86 -11.50
N MET A 55 9.14 4.96 -11.47
CA MET A 55 8.73 4.14 -12.60
C MET A 55 7.24 4.38 -12.90
N ASN A 56 6.92 4.73 -14.14
CA ASN A 56 5.53 4.79 -14.57
C ASN A 56 5.10 3.45 -15.15
N GLY A 57 4.00 2.89 -14.69
CA GLY A 57 3.41 1.65 -15.21
C GLY A 57 2.78 0.76 -14.16
N ASP A 58 2.38 -0.43 -14.59
CA ASP A 58 1.81 -1.46 -13.74
C ASP A 58 2.81 -1.94 -12.68
N CYS A 59 2.38 -1.99 -11.41
CA CYS A 59 3.29 -2.31 -10.31
C CYS A 59 3.78 -3.77 -10.35
N VAL A 60 2.99 -4.72 -10.87
CA VAL A 60 3.42 -6.11 -11.01
C VAL A 60 4.51 -6.23 -12.08
N GLU A 61 4.31 -5.58 -13.23
CA GLU A 61 5.28 -5.64 -14.32
C GLU A 61 6.56 -4.84 -13.99
N ARG A 62 6.40 -3.60 -13.51
CA ARG A 62 7.54 -2.72 -13.21
C ARG A 62 8.37 -3.19 -12.02
N SER A 63 7.75 -3.88 -11.05
CA SER A 63 8.49 -4.45 -9.93
C SER A 63 9.54 -5.49 -10.34
N LYS A 64 9.36 -6.17 -11.48
CA LYS A 64 10.32 -7.13 -12.04
C LYS A 64 11.67 -6.50 -12.38
N GLU A 65 11.70 -5.19 -12.60
CA GLU A 65 12.92 -4.43 -12.90
C GLU A 65 13.72 -4.08 -11.62
N ILE A 66 13.09 -4.14 -10.44
CA ILE A 66 13.77 -3.92 -9.17
C ILE A 66 14.60 -5.17 -8.84
N PRO A 67 15.91 -5.04 -8.54
CA PRO A 67 16.75 -6.18 -8.19
C PRO A 67 16.26 -6.89 -6.92
N ASP A 68 16.62 -8.17 -6.79
CA ASP A 68 16.39 -8.94 -5.57
C ASP A 68 17.08 -8.29 -4.37
N ASN A 69 16.44 -8.31 -3.20
CA ASN A 69 17.00 -7.78 -1.95
C ASN A 69 17.49 -6.32 -2.08
N HIS A 70 16.79 -5.50 -2.85
CA HIS A 70 17.16 -4.11 -3.09
C HIS A 70 16.56 -3.13 -2.06
N LEU A 71 15.35 -3.41 -1.60
CA LEU A 71 14.59 -2.53 -0.70
C LEU A 71 14.87 -2.85 0.76
N ASP A 72 15.09 -1.82 1.57
CA ASP A 72 15.30 -1.94 3.01
C ASP A 72 13.99 -1.83 3.80
N LEU A 73 13.01 -1.12 3.25
CA LEU A 73 11.67 -0.97 3.80
C LEU A 73 10.69 -0.85 2.63
N VAL A 74 9.50 -1.40 2.80
CA VAL A 74 8.38 -1.16 1.88
C VAL A 74 7.24 -0.52 2.64
N VAL A 75 6.68 0.59 2.11
CA VAL A 75 5.53 1.30 2.70
C VAL A 75 4.57 1.67 1.59
N PHE A 76 3.30 1.30 1.71
CA PHE A 76 2.27 1.70 0.75
C PHE A 76 0.85 1.53 1.30
N SER A 77 -0.11 2.15 0.62
CA SER A 77 -1.54 1.89 0.73
C SER A 77 -2.01 1.23 -0.56
N PRO A 78 -2.48 -0.02 -0.55
CA PRO A 78 -3.07 -0.62 -1.75
C PRO A 78 -4.41 0.08 -2.08
N PRO A 79 -4.91 0.00 -3.32
CA PRO A 79 -6.29 0.37 -3.62
C PRO A 79 -7.24 -0.41 -2.70
N PHE A 80 -8.28 0.27 -2.18
CA PHE A 80 -9.25 -0.37 -1.30
C PHE A 80 -10.36 -1.07 -2.09
N ALA A 81 -9.97 -2.00 -2.98
CA ALA A 81 -10.87 -2.75 -3.86
C ALA A 81 -11.93 -1.84 -4.52
N GLU A 82 -13.22 -2.19 -4.43
CA GLU A 82 -14.34 -1.46 -5.05
C GLU A 82 -14.61 -0.04 -4.49
N LEU A 83 -13.86 0.41 -3.49
CA LEU A 83 -14.17 1.67 -2.82
C LEU A 83 -13.89 2.89 -3.70
N TYR A 84 -12.82 2.83 -4.50
CA TYR A 84 -12.37 3.91 -5.37
C TYR A 84 -11.82 3.38 -6.69
N VAL A 85 -12.27 3.98 -7.79
CA VAL A 85 -11.72 3.79 -9.14
C VAL A 85 -10.74 4.92 -9.41
N TYR A 86 -9.51 4.60 -9.77
CA TYR A 86 -8.43 5.59 -9.95
C TYR A 86 -8.12 5.86 -11.43
N SER A 87 -8.33 4.90 -12.31
CA SER A 87 -8.13 5.04 -13.76
C SER A 87 -8.99 4.07 -14.56
N ASP A 88 -9.10 4.28 -15.89
CA ASP A 88 -9.81 3.37 -16.80
C ASP A 88 -8.94 2.19 -17.27
N LYS A 89 -7.71 2.04 -16.72
CA LYS A 89 -6.79 0.99 -17.15
C LYS A 89 -7.16 -0.35 -16.51
N GLU A 90 -7.11 -1.43 -17.29
CA GLU A 90 -7.36 -2.80 -16.83
C GLU A 90 -6.36 -3.24 -15.74
N ALA A 91 -5.14 -2.71 -15.78
CA ALA A 91 -4.10 -2.94 -14.76
C ALA A 91 -4.34 -2.21 -13.43
N ASP A 92 -5.37 -1.35 -13.33
CA ASP A 92 -5.72 -0.65 -12.09
C ASP A 92 -6.45 -1.61 -11.15
N MET A 93 -5.79 -2.00 -10.08
CA MET A 93 -6.37 -2.86 -9.03
C MET A 93 -7.55 -2.21 -8.29
N GLY A 94 -7.81 -0.92 -8.48
CA GLY A 94 -9.01 -0.23 -8.02
C GLY A 94 -10.23 -0.46 -8.91
N ASN A 95 -10.06 -0.95 -10.16
CA ASN A 95 -11.12 -1.22 -11.12
C ASN A 95 -11.74 -2.62 -11.00
N VAL A 96 -11.42 -3.34 -9.94
CA VAL A 96 -11.94 -4.69 -9.72
C VAL A 96 -13.43 -4.66 -9.40
N SER A 97 -14.16 -5.62 -9.94
CA SER A 97 -15.61 -5.73 -9.74
C SER A 97 -16.01 -6.40 -8.42
N ASN A 98 -15.08 -7.09 -7.77
CA ASN A 98 -15.28 -7.77 -6.49
C ASN A 98 -13.96 -8.06 -5.77
N TYR A 99 -14.06 -8.52 -4.52
CA TYR A 99 -12.92 -8.83 -3.64
C TYR A 99 -12.06 -10.00 -4.12
N GLU A 100 -12.67 -11.00 -4.77
CA GLU A 100 -11.94 -12.16 -5.29
C GLU A 100 -11.01 -11.73 -6.42
N GLN A 101 -11.47 -10.85 -7.28
CA GLN A 101 -10.65 -10.29 -8.35
C GLN A 101 -9.51 -9.40 -7.80
N PHE A 102 -9.77 -8.58 -6.77
CA PHE A 102 -8.71 -7.84 -6.08
C PHE A 102 -7.67 -8.81 -5.51
N ARG A 103 -8.11 -9.83 -4.77
CA ARG A 103 -7.23 -10.85 -4.18
C ARG A 103 -6.38 -11.54 -5.26
N GLU A 104 -6.98 -11.90 -6.38
CA GLU A 104 -6.25 -12.50 -7.51
C GLU A 104 -5.17 -11.56 -8.04
N HIS A 105 -5.52 -10.32 -8.38
CA HIS A 105 -4.54 -9.36 -8.92
C HIS A 105 -3.45 -9.01 -7.91
N PHE A 106 -3.81 -8.78 -6.65
CA PHE A 106 -2.84 -8.44 -5.62
C PHE A 106 -1.89 -9.59 -5.29
N SER A 107 -2.33 -10.86 -5.47
CA SER A 107 -1.50 -12.04 -5.26
C SER A 107 -0.28 -12.10 -6.18
N TYR A 108 -0.32 -11.48 -7.36
CA TYR A 108 0.84 -11.40 -8.26
C TYR A 108 1.90 -10.41 -7.79
N LEU A 109 1.52 -9.41 -6.99
CA LEU A 109 2.43 -8.40 -6.49
C LEU A 109 3.20 -8.88 -5.25
N ILE A 110 2.56 -9.62 -4.33
CA ILE A 110 3.18 -10.00 -3.04
C ILE A 110 4.50 -10.78 -3.21
N PRO A 111 4.63 -11.75 -4.15
CA PRO A 111 5.90 -12.41 -4.43
C PRO A 111 7.00 -11.43 -4.89
N GLN A 112 6.63 -10.37 -5.62
CA GLN A 112 7.59 -9.35 -6.05
C GLN A 112 8.02 -8.46 -4.88
N ILE A 113 7.09 -8.13 -3.96
CA ILE A 113 7.44 -7.45 -2.71
C ILE A 113 8.42 -8.31 -1.92
N LYS A 114 8.15 -9.61 -1.76
CA LYS A 114 9.01 -10.55 -1.05
C LYS A 114 10.41 -10.62 -1.65
N ARG A 115 10.50 -10.76 -2.95
CA ARG A 115 11.77 -10.85 -3.70
C ARG A 115 12.62 -9.60 -3.58
N THR A 116 11.99 -8.43 -3.70
CA THR A 116 12.69 -7.14 -3.72
C THR A 116 13.05 -6.61 -2.34
N LEU A 117 12.30 -6.99 -1.30
CA LEU A 117 12.56 -6.63 0.08
C LEU A 117 13.65 -7.53 0.68
N LYS A 118 14.68 -6.95 1.27
CA LYS A 118 15.75 -7.68 1.96
C LYS A 118 15.22 -8.62 3.03
N HIS A 119 15.94 -9.69 3.29
CA HIS A 119 15.64 -10.62 4.38
C HIS A 119 15.60 -9.92 5.74
N GLY A 120 14.68 -10.33 6.60
CA GLY A 120 14.49 -9.78 7.93
C GLY A 120 13.91 -8.36 7.99
N ARG A 121 13.63 -7.73 6.83
CA ARG A 121 13.14 -6.35 6.72
C ARG A 121 11.61 -6.29 6.65
N ILE A 122 11.06 -5.09 6.80
CA ILE A 122 9.62 -4.85 7.00
C ILE A 122 8.94 -4.35 5.73
N CYS A 123 7.76 -4.90 5.46
CA CYS A 123 6.74 -4.33 4.58
C CYS A 123 5.60 -3.80 5.45
N ALA A 124 5.33 -2.50 5.38
CA ALA A 124 4.26 -1.82 6.10
C ALA A 124 3.11 -1.48 5.13
N VAL A 125 1.94 -2.05 5.37
CA VAL A 125 0.74 -1.88 4.53
C VAL A 125 -0.31 -1.10 5.30
N HIS A 126 -0.62 0.11 4.82
CA HIS A 126 -1.72 0.89 5.36
C HIS A 126 -3.05 0.45 4.74
N CYS A 127 -4.04 0.15 5.56
CA CYS A 127 -5.38 -0.24 5.13
C CYS A 127 -6.45 0.10 6.17
N MET A 128 -7.71 -0.14 5.83
CA MET A 128 -8.85 -0.08 6.74
C MET A 128 -9.87 -1.14 6.37
N ASP A 129 -10.72 -1.54 7.33
CA ASP A 129 -11.88 -2.35 7.02
C ASP A 129 -12.95 -1.52 6.31
N LEU A 130 -13.66 -2.15 5.37
CA LEU A 130 -14.52 -1.41 4.47
C LEU A 130 -15.99 -1.47 4.91
N PRO A 131 -16.71 -0.31 4.94
CA PRO A 131 -18.09 -0.28 5.35
C PRO A 131 -19.02 -0.93 4.31
N ILE A 132 -19.82 -1.88 4.75
CA ILE A 132 -20.92 -2.43 3.97
C ILE A 132 -22.12 -1.48 4.08
N GLN A 133 -22.69 -1.12 2.93
CA GLN A 133 -23.81 -0.20 2.83
C GLN A 133 -25.12 -0.96 2.58
N LYS A 134 -26.15 -0.69 3.41
CA LYS A 134 -27.46 -1.34 3.30
C LYS A 134 -28.09 -1.20 1.91
N GLY A 135 -27.88 -0.06 1.23
CA GLY A 135 -28.45 0.18 -0.09
C GLY A 135 -27.84 -0.67 -1.22
N LYS A 136 -26.61 -1.17 -1.02
CA LYS A 136 -25.92 -2.01 -2.00
C LYS A 136 -26.05 -3.50 -1.67
N GLU A 137 -25.96 -3.85 -0.39
CA GLU A 137 -25.80 -5.25 0.03
C GLU A 137 -26.93 -5.74 0.97
N GLY A 138 -27.94 -4.92 1.24
CA GLY A 138 -29.08 -5.27 2.06
C GLY A 138 -28.87 -5.22 3.57
N TYR A 139 -27.65 -5.11 4.06
CA TYR A 139 -27.28 -5.05 5.48
C TYR A 139 -26.18 -4.03 5.77
N ILE A 140 -25.99 -3.74 7.06
CA ILE A 140 -24.89 -2.88 7.54
C ILE A 140 -23.86 -3.75 8.23
N GLY A 141 -22.58 -3.58 7.86
CA GLY A 141 -21.49 -4.35 8.44
C GLY A 141 -20.13 -3.77 8.05
N LEU A 142 -19.09 -4.55 8.31
CA LEU A 142 -17.72 -4.30 7.85
C LEU A 142 -17.25 -5.51 7.04
N ARG A 143 -16.49 -5.25 5.98
CA ARG A 143 -15.67 -6.24 5.32
C ARG A 143 -14.30 -6.22 5.95
N ASP A 144 -13.81 -7.36 6.35
CA ASP A 144 -12.47 -7.56 6.93
C ASP A 144 -11.42 -7.49 5.80
N PHE A 145 -11.18 -6.27 5.30
CA PHE A 145 -10.15 -6.03 4.30
C PHE A 145 -8.75 -6.17 4.90
N SER A 146 -8.58 -5.71 6.13
CA SER A 146 -7.30 -5.82 6.84
C SER A 146 -6.93 -7.28 7.12
N GLY A 147 -7.91 -8.13 7.47
CA GLY A 147 -7.71 -9.57 7.63
C GLY A 147 -7.35 -10.25 6.31
N MET A 148 -8.02 -9.90 5.21
CA MET A 148 -7.70 -10.44 3.88
C MET A 148 -6.25 -10.11 3.47
N ILE A 149 -5.81 -8.86 3.62
CA ILE A 149 -4.43 -8.46 3.32
C ILE A 149 -3.45 -9.27 4.19
N LYS A 150 -3.73 -9.39 5.50
CA LYS A 150 -2.90 -10.19 6.41
C LYS A 150 -2.76 -11.63 5.93
N ASP A 151 -3.87 -12.28 5.57
CA ASP A 151 -3.87 -13.68 5.17
C ASP A 151 -3.10 -13.88 3.85
N MET A 152 -3.22 -12.97 2.90
CA MET A 152 -2.46 -13.01 1.64
C MET A 152 -0.95 -12.92 1.85
N PHE A 153 -0.48 -12.06 2.76
CA PHE A 153 0.95 -11.99 3.10
C PHE A 153 1.44 -13.24 3.82
N LEU A 154 0.62 -13.84 4.70
CA LEU A 154 0.94 -15.10 5.36
C LEU A 154 1.00 -16.27 4.38
N GLU A 155 0.15 -16.32 3.38
CA GLU A 155 0.17 -17.32 2.30
C GLU A 155 1.50 -17.27 1.51
N GLU A 156 2.11 -16.09 1.38
CA GLU A 156 3.43 -15.89 0.77
C GLU A 156 4.59 -16.02 1.78
N ASN A 157 4.33 -16.61 2.95
CA ASN A 157 5.32 -16.86 4.02
C ASN A 157 6.00 -15.58 4.54
N PHE A 158 5.29 -14.45 4.59
CA PHE A 158 5.70 -13.35 5.44
C PHE A 158 5.35 -13.65 6.89
N ILE A 159 6.13 -13.08 7.80
CA ILE A 159 5.86 -13.16 9.25
C ILE A 159 4.98 -11.96 9.61
N TYR A 160 3.78 -12.20 10.14
CA TYR A 160 2.96 -11.13 10.70
C TYR A 160 3.62 -10.58 11.95
N HIS A 161 4.23 -9.39 11.82
CA HIS A 161 5.10 -8.82 12.82
C HIS A 161 4.35 -7.99 13.85
N ALA A 162 3.48 -7.07 13.40
CA ALA A 162 2.73 -6.19 14.26
C ALA A 162 1.55 -5.54 13.51
N ARG A 163 0.69 -4.86 14.26
CA ARG A 163 -0.34 -3.96 13.74
C ARG A 163 -0.44 -2.73 14.64
N THR A 164 -0.47 -1.55 14.03
CA THR A 164 -0.79 -0.30 14.72
C THR A 164 -2.14 0.20 14.25
N THR A 165 -2.97 0.64 15.18
CA THR A 165 -4.27 1.25 14.92
C THR A 165 -4.12 2.77 14.86
N LEU A 166 -4.59 3.40 13.79
CA LEU A 166 -4.65 4.84 13.64
C LEU A 166 -6.05 5.30 14.07
N TRP A 167 -6.10 6.00 15.20
CA TRP A 167 -7.37 6.53 15.71
C TRP A 167 -7.90 7.63 14.78
N LYS A 168 -9.19 7.60 14.51
CA LYS A 168 -9.90 8.61 13.74
C LYS A 168 -11.05 9.19 14.56
N ASN A 169 -11.29 10.48 14.37
CA ASN A 169 -12.48 11.08 14.95
C ASN A 169 -13.74 10.47 14.33
N PRO A 170 -14.61 9.82 15.12
CA PRO A 170 -15.74 9.05 14.59
C PRO A 170 -16.76 9.92 13.83
N VAL A 171 -16.91 11.20 14.19
CA VAL A 171 -17.83 12.12 13.50
C VAL A 171 -17.29 12.49 12.12
N THR A 172 -16.00 12.81 12.04
CA THR A 172 -15.32 13.13 10.78
C THR A 172 -15.33 11.93 9.84
N GLU A 173 -15.07 10.74 10.38
CA GLU A 173 -15.05 9.51 9.60
C GLU A 173 -16.44 9.16 9.06
N MET A 174 -17.49 9.33 9.87
CA MET A 174 -18.87 9.15 9.43
C MET A 174 -19.22 10.10 8.28
N GLN A 175 -18.82 11.37 8.36
CA GLN A 175 -19.07 12.34 7.30
C GLN A 175 -18.37 11.97 6.00
N ARG A 176 -17.17 11.43 6.09
CA ARG A 176 -16.34 11.02 4.95
C ARG A 176 -16.85 9.74 4.29
N THR A 177 -17.14 8.71 5.07
CA THR A 177 -17.57 7.40 4.57
C THR A 177 -19.07 7.31 4.33
N LYS A 178 -19.85 8.31 4.80
CA LYS A 178 -21.33 8.27 4.84
C LYS A 178 -21.86 7.00 5.52
N ALA A 179 -21.07 6.40 6.39
CA ALA A 179 -21.40 5.18 7.09
C ALA A 179 -22.52 5.43 8.11
N LEU A 180 -23.62 4.73 7.99
CA LEU A 180 -24.70 4.76 8.96
C LEU A 180 -24.22 4.19 10.31
N GLY A 181 -24.74 4.71 11.40
CA GLY A 181 -24.54 4.11 12.71
C GLY A 181 -23.83 4.97 13.76
N LEU A 182 -23.19 6.09 13.36
CA LEU A 182 -22.57 7.03 14.32
C LEU A 182 -23.41 8.30 14.54
N LEU A 183 -24.62 8.35 13.96
CA LEU A 183 -25.53 9.48 14.18
C LEU A 183 -26.23 9.34 15.52
N HIS A 184 -26.23 10.40 16.33
CA HIS A 184 -26.93 10.46 17.62
C HIS A 184 -28.41 10.04 17.54
N LYS A 185 -29.11 10.36 16.43
CA LYS A 185 -30.49 9.92 16.20
C LYS A 185 -30.61 8.38 16.09
N THR A 186 -29.58 7.69 15.62
CA THR A 186 -29.57 6.22 15.49
C THR A 186 -29.51 5.57 16.86
N ILE A 187 -28.66 6.08 17.76
CA ILE A 187 -28.58 5.61 19.16
C ILE A 187 -29.94 5.74 19.88
N LYS A 188 -30.65 6.82 19.63
CA LYS A 188 -31.97 7.04 20.24
C LYS A 188 -33.07 6.13 19.68
N LYS A 189 -32.92 5.59 18.50
CA LYS A 189 -33.89 4.69 17.86
C LYS A 189 -33.57 3.22 18.11
N ASP A 190 -32.36 2.84 17.82
CA ASP A 190 -31.87 1.48 17.93
C ASP A 190 -30.33 1.49 17.96
N SER A 191 -29.77 1.28 19.15
CA SER A 191 -28.32 1.27 19.34
C SER A 191 -27.63 0.07 18.71
N VAL A 192 -28.34 -1.03 18.43
CA VAL A 192 -27.81 -2.18 17.70
C VAL A 192 -27.42 -1.82 16.26
N MET A 193 -28.08 -0.80 15.69
CA MET A 193 -27.73 -0.26 14.37
C MET A 193 -26.59 0.76 14.41
N SER A 194 -26.10 1.12 15.59
CA SER A 194 -24.93 1.97 15.77
C SER A 194 -23.67 1.11 15.80
N ARG A 195 -22.61 1.62 15.22
CA ARG A 195 -21.29 0.99 15.28
C ARG A 195 -20.24 2.00 15.70
N VAL A 196 -19.12 1.51 16.20
CA VAL A 196 -17.93 2.33 16.48
C VAL A 196 -17.35 2.91 15.20
N GLY A 197 -16.55 3.96 15.31
CA GLY A 197 -15.80 4.51 14.19
C GLY A 197 -14.85 3.46 13.61
N ILE A 198 -14.55 3.59 12.33
CA ILE A 198 -13.64 2.68 11.62
C ILE A 198 -12.25 3.30 11.67
N PRO A 199 -11.27 2.68 12.35
CA PRO A 199 -9.89 3.14 12.34
C PRO A 199 -9.20 2.76 11.02
N ASP A 200 -8.02 3.34 10.76
CA ASP A 200 -7.07 2.75 9.84
C ASP A 200 -6.08 1.86 10.60
N TYR A 201 -5.41 1.02 9.86
CA TYR A 201 -4.35 0.14 10.35
C TYR A 201 -3.08 0.31 9.54
N VAL A 202 -1.94 0.15 10.18
CA VAL A 202 -0.69 -0.21 9.51
C VAL A 202 -0.37 -1.64 9.92
N LEU A 203 -0.38 -2.54 8.95
CA LEU A 203 0.01 -3.93 9.13
C LEU A 203 1.50 -4.07 8.81
N PHE A 204 2.25 -4.68 9.70
CA PHE A 204 3.68 -4.89 9.52
C PHE A 204 3.96 -6.36 9.25
N PHE A 205 4.61 -6.62 8.12
CA PHE A 205 5.03 -7.94 7.69
C PHE A 205 6.55 -7.98 7.59
N ARG A 206 7.17 -8.97 8.23
CA ARG A 206 8.61 -9.15 8.15
C ARG A 206 8.93 -10.23 7.12
N ASN A 207 9.84 -9.92 6.18
CA ASN A 207 10.37 -10.92 5.27
C ASN A 207 11.17 -11.98 6.06
N GLU A 208 11.14 -13.23 5.62
CA GLU A 208 11.90 -14.31 6.26
C GLU A 208 13.40 -14.03 6.28
N GLY A 209 14.10 -14.73 7.16
CA GLY A 209 15.55 -14.66 7.29
C GLY A 209 16.03 -13.56 8.25
N ASP A 210 17.34 -13.42 8.33
CA ASP A 210 18.00 -12.51 9.26
C ASP A 210 18.22 -11.13 8.64
N ASN A 211 18.03 -10.10 9.45
CA ASN A 211 18.40 -8.74 9.09
C ASN A 211 19.91 -8.53 9.25
N LEU A 212 20.64 -8.55 8.14
CA LEU A 212 22.10 -8.39 8.15
C LEU A 212 22.56 -6.95 8.43
N THR A 213 21.66 -5.97 8.30
CA THR A 213 21.95 -4.56 8.61
C THR A 213 20.99 -4.09 9.71
N PRO A 214 21.37 -4.19 10.97
CA PRO A 214 20.52 -3.78 12.09
C PRO A 214 20.06 -2.32 11.96
N ILE A 215 18.81 -2.07 12.31
CA ILE A 215 18.28 -0.71 12.42
C ILE A 215 18.67 -0.23 13.81
N GLN A 216 19.56 0.77 13.87
CA GLN A 216 20.12 1.26 15.11
C GLN A 216 19.77 2.75 15.28
N HIS A 217 19.02 3.06 16.32
CA HIS A 217 18.73 4.43 16.70
C HIS A 217 19.69 4.91 17.78
N GLN A 218 19.87 6.21 17.85
CA GLN A 218 20.58 6.89 18.95
C GLN A 218 19.75 8.06 19.46
N ASP A 219 19.86 8.40 20.72
CA ASP A 219 19.08 9.41 21.41
C ASP A 219 19.91 10.55 21.99
N THR A 220 21.20 10.60 21.64
CA THR A 220 22.16 11.51 22.26
C THR A 220 22.46 12.75 21.43
N ASN A 221 22.38 12.67 20.11
CA ASN A 221 22.71 13.79 19.21
C ASN A 221 21.75 13.87 18.02
N GLU A 222 20.88 14.89 18.00
CA GLU A 222 19.90 15.12 16.92
C GLU A 222 20.50 15.40 15.55
N ARG A 223 21.78 15.79 15.48
CA ARG A 223 22.50 16.07 14.22
C ARG A 223 23.10 14.83 13.60
N GLU A 224 23.22 13.77 14.37
CA GLU A 224 23.77 12.50 13.90
C GLU A 224 22.67 11.60 13.28
N PRO A 225 23.04 10.72 12.33
CA PRO A 225 22.11 9.82 11.69
C PRO A 225 21.30 8.96 12.69
N ASN A 226 20.08 8.61 12.27
CA ASN A 226 19.18 7.75 13.02
C ASN A 226 18.81 8.28 14.43
N TYR A 227 18.83 9.59 14.64
CA TYR A 227 18.36 10.17 15.88
C TYR A 227 16.88 9.87 16.11
N LEU A 228 16.58 9.25 17.23
CA LEU A 228 15.22 8.96 17.68
C LEU A 228 15.21 8.97 19.23
N PRO A 229 14.81 10.09 19.86
CA PRO A 229 14.79 10.19 21.32
C PRO A 229 13.78 9.23 21.92
N VAL A 230 14.06 8.79 23.16
CA VAL A 230 13.29 7.71 23.85
C VAL A 230 11.80 8.04 23.94
N ASP A 231 11.43 9.27 24.26
CA ASP A 231 10.03 9.70 24.35
C ASP A 231 9.31 9.61 23.01
N LEU A 232 9.98 9.98 21.92
CA LEU A 232 9.45 9.86 20.57
C LEU A 232 9.36 8.39 20.15
N TRP A 233 10.37 7.57 20.47
CA TRP A 233 10.34 6.14 20.23
C TRP A 233 9.17 5.47 20.97
N GLN A 234 8.95 5.77 22.25
CA GLN A 234 7.83 5.24 23.04
C GLN A 234 6.48 5.60 22.42
N LYS A 235 6.35 6.84 21.93
CA LYS A 235 5.17 7.31 21.23
C LYS A 235 4.93 6.54 19.92
N TYR A 236 5.98 6.30 19.14
CA TYR A 236 5.89 5.56 17.87
C TYR A 236 5.69 4.06 18.06
N ALA A 237 6.23 3.49 19.14
CA ALA A 237 6.05 2.08 19.51
C ALA A 237 4.64 1.78 20.08
N SER A 238 3.80 2.80 20.28
CA SER A 238 2.43 2.61 20.76
C SER A 238 1.59 1.78 19.76
N PRO A 239 0.78 0.81 20.22
CA PRO A 239 -0.11 0.03 19.36
C PRO A 239 -1.27 0.86 18.79
N VAL A 240 -1.48 2.08 19.30
CA VAL A 240 -2.50 3.02 18.83
C VAL A 240 -1.88 4.39 18.69
N TRP A 241 -1.98 4.96 17.49
CA TRP A 241 -1.56 6.34 17.21
C TRP A 241 -2.77 7.28 17.24
N TYR A 242 -2.87 8.06 18.33
CA TYR A 242 -3.99 8.99 18.56
C TYR A 242 -3.79 10.36 17.94
N ASP A 243 -2.56 10.72 17.63
CA ASP A 243 -2.11 12.07 17.34
C ASP A 243 -1.65 12.26 15.89
N ILE A 244 -2.10 11.41 14.98
CA ILE A 244 -1.87 11.59 13.54
C ILE A 244 -2.59 12.85 13.06
N ASN A 245 -1.86 13.76 12.47
CA ASN A 245 -2.44 14.94 11.84
C ASN A 245 -2.98 14.58 10.44
N TYR A 246 -4.28 14.38 10.35
CA TYR A 246 -4.95 13.98 9.10
C TYR A 246 -4.89 15.05 8.00
N SER A 247 -4.52 16.30 8.32
CA SER A 247 -4.33 17.37 7.35
C SER A 247 -2.90 17.45 6.82
N ARG A 248 -1.95 16.76 7.44
CA ARG A 248 -0.55 16.72 6.99
C ARG A 248 -0.38 15.72 5.84
N THR A 249 -0.85 16.13 4.66
CA THR A 249 -0.77 15.37 3.41
C THR A 249 -0.17 16.22 2.31
N LEU A 250 0.35 15.57 1.26
CA LEU A 250 0.76 16.30 0.06
C LEU A 250 -0.46 16.89 -0.68
N GLN A 251 -0.23 17.98 -1.41
CA GLN A 251 -1.26 18.62 -2.22
C GLN A 251 -1.61 17.76 -3.43
N TYR A 252 -2.85 17.26 -3.46
CA TYR A 252 -3.33 16.32 -4.48
C TYR A 252 -4.22 16.96 -5.55
N ARG A 253 -4.69 18.19 -5.33
CA ARG A 253 -5.70 18.84 -6.20
C ARG A 253 -5.22 19.03 -7.64
N SER A 254 -3.93 19.25 -7.85
CA SER A 254 -3.33 19.44 -9.17
C SER A 254 -3.12 18.14 -9.97
N GLY A 255 -3.29 16.97 -9.34
CA GLY A 255 -3.21 15.65 -10.02
C GLY A 255 -4.55 15.11 -10.49
N ARG A 256 -5.64 15.89 -10.35
CA ARG A 256 -6.98 15.46 -10.75
C ARG A 256 -7.22 15.70 -12.23
N ASP A 257 -7.62 14.63 -12.93
CA ASP A 257 -8.10 14.68 -14.31
C ASP A 257 -9.64 14.64 -14.29
N GLY A 258 -10.30 15.80 -14.20
CA GLY A 258 -11.76 15.89 -14.28
C GLY A 258 -12.52 15.73 -12.96
N ASN A 259 -13.86 15.58 -13.05
CA ASN A 259 -14.77 15.58 -11.90
C ASN A 259 -14.89 14.23 -11.18
N ASP A 260 -14.36 13.14 -11.72
CA ASP A 260 -14.62 11.79 -11.22
C ASP A 260 -13.69 11.37 -10.07
N GLU A 261 -12.57 12.06 -9.90
CA GLU A 261 -11.57 11.76 -8.88
C GLU A 261 -11.80 12.50 -7.56
N LYS A 262 -12.99 12.39 -6.99
CA LYS A 262 -13.32 13.05 -5.71
C LYS A 262 -12.58 12.48 -4.50
N HIS A 263 -11.82 11.38 -4.66
CA HIS A 263 -11.39 10.55 -3.54
C HIS A 263 -9.89 10.24 -3.50
N ILE A 264 -9.03 11.11 -4.06
CA ILE A 264 -7.60 11.01 -3.76
C ILE A 264 -7.42 11.27 -2.27
N CYS A 265 -6.99 10.25 -1.54
CA CYS A 265 -6.67 10.31 -0.12
C CYS A 265 -5.19 9.94 0.06
N PRO A 266 -4.25 10.90 -0.10
CA PRO A 266 -2.83 10.61 0.16
C PRO A 266 -2.66 10.18 1.61
N LEU A 267 -1.77 9.21 1.84
CA LEU A 267 -1.41 8.78 3.20
C LEU A 267 -0.79 9.96 3.96
N GLN A 268 -1.14 10.08 5.24
CA GLN A 268 -0.63 11.14 6.09
C GLN A 268 0.88 11.00 6.28
N LEU A 269 1.59 12.10 6.11
CA LEU A 269 3.05 12.15 6.25
C LEU A 269 3.49 11.74 7.66
N ASP A 270 2.70 12.02 8.70
CA ASP A 270 2.97 11.56 10.07
C ASP A 270 3.03 10.02 10.18
N THR A 271 2.12 9.33 9.49
CA THR A 271 2.09 7.86 9.48
C THR A 271 3.34 7.30 8.79
N ILE A 272 3.66 7.84 7.62
CA ILE A 272 4.84 7.43 6.84
C ILE A 272 6.13 7.72 7.62
N GLU A 273 6.25 8.89 8.22
CA GLU A 273 7.40 9.32 9.03
C GLU A 273 7.69 8.33 10.16
N ARG A 274 6.66 7.93 10.91
CA ARG A 274 6.81 6.96 12.02
C ARG A 274 7.28 5.60 11.52
N VAL A 275 6.73 5.12 10.41
CA VAL A 275 7.15 3.84 9.82
C VAL A 275 8.60 3.88 9.36
N ILE A 276 9.01 4.97 8.69
CA ILE A 276 10.38 5.16 8.22
C ILE A 276 11.35 5.25 9.39
N HIS A 277 11.03 6.02 10.43
CA HIS A 277 11.85 6.10 11.63
C HIS A 277 12.05 4.74 12.29
N LEU A 278 10.96 3.99 12.52
CA LEU A 278 11.03 2.72 13.25
C LEU A 278 11.79 1.63 12.48
N TYR A 279 11.71 1.62 11.14
CA TYR A 279 12.07 0.44 10.35
C TYR A 279 13.08 0.70 9.22
N SER A 280 13.81 1.83 9.26
CA SER A 280 14.91 2.08 8.33
C SER A 280 16.01 2.97 8.91
N ASN A 281 17.26 2.76 8.43
CA ASN A 281 18.37 3.67 8.68
C ASN A 281 18.43 4.78 7.62
N GLU A 282 19.10 5.90 7.94
CA GLU A 282 19.44 6.92 6.93
C GLU A 282 20.29 6.32 5.81
N GLY A 283 20.07 6.74 4.57
CA GLY A 283 20.74 6.23 3.37
C GLY A 283 20.14 4.95 2.79
N GLU A 284 19.25 4.24 3.50
CA GLU A 284 18.57 3.03 3.04
C GLU A 284 17.47 3.34 2.02
N THR A 285 17.00 2.31 1.31
CA THR A 285 16.04 2.44 0.20
C THR A 285 14.64 2.03 0.64
N VAL A 286 13.68 2.92 0.49
CA VAL A 286 12.25 2.71 0.79
C VAL A 286 11.48 2.53 -0.52
N GLY A 287 10.71 1.45 -0.63
CA GLY A 287 9.88 1.13 -1.79
C GLY A 287 8.41 1.43 -1.58
N SER A 288 7.71 1.93 -2.62
CA SER A 288 6.26 2.03 -2.70
C SER A 288 5.77 1.51 -4.04
N PHE A 289 4.89 0.50 -4.02
CA PHE A 289 4.35 -0.14 -5.23
C PHE A 289 3.06 0.53 -5.73
N PHE A 290 2.48 1.43 -4.94
CA PHE A 290 1.34 2.27 -5.27
C PHE A 290 1.69 3.71 -4.93
N GLY A 291 2.60 4.28 -5.71
CA GLY A 291 3.24 5.55 -5.40
C GLY A 291 2.32 6.75 -5.35
N GLY A 292 1.19 6.70 -6.04
CA GLY A 292 0.25 7.80 -6.09
C GLY A 292 0.93 9.12 -6.45
N ILE A 293 0.66 10.14 -5.66
CA ILE A 293 1.32 11.46 -5.79
C ILE A 293 2.70 11.52 -5.11
N GLY A 294 3.22 10.39 -4.59
CA GLY A 294 4.57 10.27 -4.04
C GLY A 294 4.71 10.58 -2.55
N SER A 295 3.69 10.39 -1.73
CA SER A 295 3.75 10.72 -0.30
C SER A 295 4.84 9.93 0.44
N GLU A 296 4.92 8.62 0.22
CA GLU A 296 5.89 7.74 0.84
C GLU A 296 7.32 8.09 0.40
N GLY A 297 7.50 8.34 -0.90
CA GLY A 297 8.79 8.68 -1.45
C GLY A 297 9.27 10.09 -1.07
N TYR A 298 8.38 11.08 -1.08
CA TYR A 298 8.66 12.42 -0.58
C TYR A 298 9.18 12.39 0.85
N GLN A 299 8.44 11.69 1.74
CA GLN A 299 8.83 11.61 3.14
C GLN A 299 10.13 10.82 3.31
N SER A 300 10.35 9.75 2.51
CA SER A 300 11.61 8.99 2.51
C SER A 300 12.80 9.87 2.16
N VAL A 301 12.73 10.60 1.04
CA VAL A 301 13.81 11.50 0.60
C VAL A 301 14.02 12.60 1.62
N LYS A 302 12.97 13.22 2.14
CA LYS A 302 13.05 14.25 3.17
C LYS A 302 13.75 13.79 4.45
N MET A 303 13.60 12.51 4.79
CA MET A 303 14.26 11.87 5.93
C MET A 303 15.61 11.25 5.57
N LYS A 304 16.24 11.64 4.47
CA LYS A 304 17.54 11.16 3.97
C LYS A 304 17.58 9.65 3.63
N ARG A 305 16.44 9.06 3.27
CA ARG A 305 16.37 7.73 2.65
C ARG A 305 16.27 7.88 1.14
N LYS A 306 16.60 6.82 0.40
CA LYS A 306 16.34 6.74 -1.04
C LYS A 306 14.92 6.23 -1.26
N SER A 307 14.33 6.57 -2.41
CA SER A 307 12.98 6.12 -2.77
C SER A 307 12.97 5.32 -4.06
N VAL A 308 12.21 4.22 -4.08
CA VAL A 308 11.77 3.53 -5.30
C VAL A 308 10.24 3.57 -5.32
N SER A 309 9.65 4.15 -6.37
CA SER A 309 8.20 4.35 -6.43
C SER A 309 7.66 3.97 -7.80
N ILE A 310 6.56 3.19 -7.81
CA ILE A 310 5.85 2.78 -9.02
C ILE A 310 4.46 3.41 -9.01
N GLU A 311 4.06 4.05 -10.12
CA GLU A 311 2.75 4.64 -10.27
C GLU A 311 2.19 4.40 -11.67
N LEU A 312 0.96 3.87 -11.74
CA LEU A 312 0.30 3.52 -12.99
C LEU A 312 -0.26 4.75 -13.72
N LYS A 313 -0.85 5.69 -12.97
CA LYS A 313 -1.55 6.82 -13.54
C LYS A 313 -0.58 7.96 -13.85
N GLU A 314 -0.54 8.39 -15.11
CA GLU A 314 0.42 9.38 -15.59
C GLU A 314 0.30 10.73 -14.87
N SER A 315 -0.91 11.22 -14.62
CA SER A 315 -1.11 12.50 -13.91
C SER A 315 -0.60 12.45 -12.47
N TYR A 316 -0.76 11.30 -11.77
CA TYR A 316 -0.21 11.09 -10.44
C TYR A 316 1.30 10.93 -10.49
N PHE A 317 1.83 10.21 -11.47
CA PHE A 317 3.25 10.06 -11.70
C PHE A 317 3.94 11.42 -11.95
N ASN A 318 3.32 12.31 -12.70
CA ASN A 318 3.84 13.66 -12.92
C ASN A 318 3.91 14.47 -11.62
N LEU A 319 2.91 14.34 -10.75
CA LEU A 319 2.93 15.00 -9.45
C LEU A 319 3.93 14.34 -8.49
N ASN A 320 4.07 13.02 -8.57
CA ASN A 320 5.07 12.23 -7.86
C ASN A 320 6.50 12.71 -8.18
N LYS A 321 6.81 12.90 -9.47
CA LYS A 321 8.11 13.47 -9.94
C LYS A 321 8.38 14.84 -9.29
N LYS A 322 7.37 15.72 -9.30
CA LYS A 322 7.49 17.05 -8.69
C LYS A 322 7.78 16.95 -7.19
N ASN A 323 7.00 16.15 -6.46
CA ASN A 323 7.12 16.04 -5.01
C ASN A 323 8.49 15.45 -4.59
N HIS A 324 9.02 14.46 -5.31
CA HIS A 324 10.36 13.93 -5.05
C HIS A 324 11.45 14.97 -5.31
N LYS A 325 11.31 15.73 -6.38
CA LYS A 325 12.23 16.82 -6.68
C LYS A 325 12.23 17.88 -5.58
N ASP A 326 11.05 18.28 -5.11
CA ASP A 326 10.89 19.26 -4.03
C ASP A 326 11.57 18.75 -2.74
N ALA A 327 11.37 17.47 -2.36
CA ALA A 327 12.04 16.85 -1.22
C ALA A 327 13.58 16.84 -1.33
N SER A 328 14.12 16.52 -2.52
CA SER A 328 15.57 16.54 -2.76
C SER A 328 16.17 17.95 -2.66
N VAL A 329 15.44 18.97 -3.14
CA VAL A 329 15.87 20.37 -3.04
C VAL A 329 15.85 20.82 -1.57
N GLU A 330 14.79 20.52 -0.81
CA GLU A 330 14.71 20.83 0.62
C GLU A 330 15.91 20.24 1.39
N ASN A 331 16.27 18.98 1.13
CA ASN A 331 17.43 18.35 1.76
C ASN A 331 18.76 18.99 1.37
N SER A 332 18.91 19.39 0.12
CA SER A 332 20.14 20.05 -0.35
C SER A 332 20.32 21.41 0.30
N VAL A 333 19.25 22.16 0.53
CA VAL A 333 19.28 23.45 1.24
C VAL A 333 19.64 23.26 2.72
N LEU A 334 19.01 22.27 3.40
CA LEU A 334 19.29 22.00 4.82
C LEU A 334 20.74 21.52 5.05
N SER A 335 21.40 20.93 4.07
CA SER A 335 22.81 20.49 4.18
C SER A 335 23.82 21.63 4.05
N LEU A 336 23.38 22.84 3.71
CA LEU A 336 24.22 24.03 3.60
C LEU A 336 24.33 24.82 4.91
N PHE A 337 23.52 24.49 5.90
CA PHE A 337 23.48 25.10 7.24
C PHE A 337 23.79 24.05 8.33
#